data_858fcfe7a194ef353f52f5ef0821d0b0
#
_entry.id   858fcfe7a194ef353f52f5ef0821d0b0
#
_cell.length_a   1.000
_cell.length_b   1.000
_cell.length_c   1.000
_cell.angle_alpha   90.00
_cell.angle_beta   90.00
_cell.angle_gamma   90.00
#
_symmetry.space_group_name_H-M   'P 1'
#
loop_
_entity.id
_entity.type
_entity.pdbx_description
1 polymer ?
#
loop_
_entity_poly.entity_id
_entity_poly.type
_entity_poly.pdbx_seq_one_letter_code
_entity_poly.pdbx_strand_id
1 'polypeptide(L)'
;MLHLRRFGYTAAMTDIHARVLIVGGGLVGLSLAVALGHAGITTVVVDRESPAELVAPPFDGRASAIAAASWRMLDRLGIAGRVEDVQPINEIRVSDGDAPLFLHYDHRDVGDEPLGQMVENRFTRLALFRTVAELESVTLKAPVTVGRMKRSPAGVEAVLSDGDIVRAELCVGADGRMSRLRQEAGIETLQWRYPQDGIVCTIAHAESHHGIAHERFLPAGPFAILPLTANRASLVWTERSDLAPAFMELPEAEFTAEIQRRVGDFLGPVHVVGDRFRYPLSLVLAHAFRSDRLALVGDAAHGIHPIAGQGFNLGLRDVAALAECLTDAA
;
A
#
# COMPACT_ATOMS: atom_id res chain seq x y z
N MET A 1 -17.17 47.70 26.78
CA MET A 1 -16.44 46.54 27.31
C MET A 1 -17.31 45.31 27.17
N LEU A 2 -17.14 44.53 26.05
CA LEU A 2 -17.84 43.26 25.87
C LEU A 2 -16.93 42.13 26.34
N HIS A 3 -17.36 41.44 27.38
CA HIS A 3 -16.70 40.22 27.85
C HIS A 3 -16.99 39.06 26.85
N LEU A 4 -16.02 38.74 25.99
CA LEU A 4 -16.00 37.50 25.23
C LEU A 4 -15.65 36.34 26.20
N ARG A 5 -16.67 35.60 26.65
CA ARG A 5 -16.50 34.29 27.29
C ARG A 5 -15.92 33.31 26.24
N ARG A 6 -14.66 32.93 26.40
CA ARG A 6 -14.10 31.74 25.73
C ARG A 6 -14.81 30.50 26.26
N PHE A 7 -15.72 29.96 25.49
CA PHE A 7 -16.20 28.59 25.70
C PHE A 7 -15.08 27.65 25.25
N GLY A 8 -14.27 27.19 26.18
CA GLY A 8 -13.41 26.03 25.98
C GLY A 8 -14.30 24.79 25.96
N TYR A 9 -14.60 24.29 24.76
CA TYR A 9 -15.11 22.92 24.61
C TYR A 9 -13.91 21.99 24.87
N THR A 10 -13.75 21.53 26.10
CA THR A 10 -13.00 20.30 26.38
C THR A 10 -13.90 19.17 25.91
N ALA A 11 -13.63 18.61 24.73
CA ALA A 11 -14.18 17.33 24.37
C ALA A 11 -13.84 16.35 25.51
N ALA A 12 -14.86 15.65 26.03
CA ALA A 12 -14.65 14.67 27.09
C ALA A 12 -13.70 13.59 26.55
N MET A 13 -12.58 13.36 27.24
CA MET A 13 -11.66 12.28 26.93
C MET A 13 -12.40 10.95 27.01
N THR A 14 -12.31 10.16 25.96
CA THR A 14 -12.94 8.82 25.88
C THR A 14 -11.89 7.75 26.19
N ASP A 15 -12.19 6.82 27.07
CA ASP A 15 -11.36 5.61 27.35
C ASP A 15 -11.91 4.47 26.47
N ILE A 16 -11.17 4.08 25.45
CA ILE A 16 -11.57 3.10 24.44
C ILE A 16 -10.84 1.79 24.73
N HIS A 17 -11.58 0.71 24.90
CA HIS A 17 -11.03 -0.62 25.14
C HIS A 17 -11.13 -1.49 23.89
N ALA A 18 -10.03 -2.13 23.49
CA ALA A 18 -9.96 -3.06 22.38
C ALA A 18 -8.98 -4.20 22.68
N ARG A 19 -9.07 -5.30 21.96
CA ARG A 19 -8.03 -6.34 22.01
C ARG A 19 -6.79 -5.92 21.22
N VAL A 20 -6.99 -5.26 20.08
CA VAL A 20 -5.89 -4.86 19.19
C VAL A 20 -5.97 -3.37 18.87
N LEU A 21 -4.84 -2.68 19.00
CA LEU A 21 -4.62 -1.33 18.48
C LEU A 21 -3.73 -1.43 17.23
N ILE A 22 -4.25 -1.03 16.08
CA ILE A 22 -3.47 -0.92 14.82
C ILE A 22 -3.10 0.55 14.61
N VAL A 23 -1.81 0.84 14.47
CA VAL A 23 -1.30 2.17 14.12
C VAL A 23 -0.88 2.18 12.66
N GLY A 24 -1.64 2.91 11.85
CA GLY A 24 -1.55 2.99 10.40
C GLY A 24 -2.77 2.37 9.70
N GLY A 25 -3.60 3.23 9.11
CA GLY A 25 -4.80 2.88 8.32
C GLY A 25 -4.50 2.80 6.82
N GLY A 26 -3.29 2.38 6.44
CA GLY A 26 -2.95 2.06 5.06
C GLY A 26 -3.59 0.75 4.60
N LEU A 27 -3.29 0.33 3.34
CA LEU A 27 -3.89 -0.88 2.76
C LEU A 27 -3.69 -2.14 3.65
N VAL A 28 -2.50 -2.29 4.23
CA VAL A 28 -2.15 -3.44 5.10
C VAL A 28 -2.88 -3.36 6.44
N GLY A 29 -2.83 -2.20 7.10
CA GLY A 29 -3.46 -2.02 8.42
C GLY A 29 -4.99 -2.17 8.37
N LEU A 30 -5.65 -1.61 7.34
CA LEU A 30 -7.09 -1.79 7.14
C LEU A 30 -7.45 -3.24 6.77
N SER A 31 -6.63 -3.93 5.96
CA SER A 31 -6.83 -5.34 5.65
C SER A 31 -6.76 -6.21 6.91
N LEU A 32 -5.81 -5.91 7.81
CA LEU A 32 -5.73 -6.59 9.11
C LEU A 32 -6.97 -6.28 9.97
N ALA A 33 -7.39 -5.03 10.02
CA ALA A 33 -8.59 -4.64 10.78
C ALA A 33 -9.84 -5.40 10.30
N VAL A 34 -10.00 -5.54 8.97
CA VAL A 34 -11.11 -6.32 8.40
C VAL A 34 -11.01 -7.80 8.79
N ALA A 35 -9.81 -8.40 8.67
CA ALA A 35 -9.60 -9.81 9.05
C ALA A 35 -9.92 -10.07 10.53
N LEU A 36 -9.46 -9.20 11.43
CA LEU A 36 -9.74 -9.30 12.87
C LEU A 36 -11.21 -9.02 13.18
N GLY A 37 -11.81 -8.04 12.48
CA GLY A 37 -13.21 -7.71 12.64
C GLY A 37 -14.14 -8.87 12.28
N HIS A 38 -13.86 -9.61 11.21
CA HIS A 38 -14.59 -10.83 10.86
C HIS A 38 -14.42 -11.96 11.89
N ALA A 39 -13.28 -12.00 12.58
CA ALA A 39 -13.06 -12.92 13.70
C ALA A 39 -13.69 -12.44 15.02
N GLY A 40 -14.41 -11.30 15.02
CA GLY A 40 -15.01 -10.74 16.24
C GLY A 40 -14.02 -10.12 17.23
N ILE A 41 -12.77 -9.89 16.80
CA ILE A 41 -11.73 -9.30 17.64
C ILE A 41 -11.88 -7.78 17.63
N THR A 42 -12.18 -7.19 18.79
CA THR A 42 -12.33 -5.74 18.92
C THR A 42 -11.02 -5.03 18.58
N THR A 43 -11.09 -4.13 17.62
CA THR A 43 -9.91 -3.47 17.02
C THR A 43 -10.11 -1.97 16.91
N VAL A 44 -9.11 -1.19 17.32
CA VAL A 44 -9.03 0.24 17.04
C VAL A 44 -7.93 0.48 16.01
N VAL A 45 -8.26 1.16 14.92
CA VAL A 45 -7.29 1.62 13.91
C VAL A 45 -7.08 3.11 14.08
N VAL A 46 -5.84 3.54 14.19
CA VAL A 46 -5.47 4.96 14.28
C VAL A 46 -4.67 5.35 13.05
N ASP A 47 -5.13 6.36 12.32
CA ASP A 47 -4.38 6.93 11.19
C ASP A 47 -4.35 8.46 11.23
N ARG A 48 -3.22 9.02 10.80
CA ARG A 48 -3.01 10.47 10.73
C ARG A 48 -3.71 11.15 9.56
N GLU A 49 -4.03 10.39 8.52
CA GLU A 49 -4.61 10.88 7.28
C GLU A 49 -6.13 10.68 7.28
N SER A 50 -6.86 11.66 6.77
CA SER A 50 -8.32 11.59 6.66
C SER A 50 -8.72 10.58 5.58
N PRO A 51 -9.68 9.66 5.85
CA PRO A 51 -10.23 8.78 4.83
C PRO A 51 -10.73 9.53 3.59
N ALA A 52 -11.36 10.69 3.77
CA ALA A 52 -11.87 11.51 2.68
C ALA A 52 -10.75 12.04 1.77
N GLU A 53 -9.62 12.47 2.35
CA GLU A 53 -8.46 12.96 1.60
C GLU A 53 -7.74 11.83 0.86
N LEU A 54 -7.68 10.64 1.46
CA LEU A 54 -7.00 9.47 0.89
C LEU A 54 -7.69 8.88 -0.34
N VAL A 55 -8.98 9.16 -0.55
CA VAL A 55 -9.74 8.69 -1.71
C VAL A 55 -10.11 9.81 -2.69
N ALA A 56 -9.85 11.08 -2.30
CA ALA A 56 -10.13 12.24 -3.13
C ALA A 56 -9.11 12.41 -4.27
N PRO A 57 -9.50 12.98 -5.42
CA PRO A 57 -8.54 13.46 -6.41
C PRO A 57 -7.72 14.66 -5.86
N PRO A 58 -6.45 14.85 -6.32
CA PRO A 58 -5.78 14.08 -7.36
C PRO A 58 -5.29 12.71 -6.86
N PHE A 59 -5.27 11.76 -7.77
CA PHE A 59 -4.79 10.42 -7.53
C PHE A 59 -3.26 10.38 -7.42
N ASP A 60 -2.73 9.57 -6.47
CA ASP A 60 -1.28 9.49 -6.17
C ASP A 60 -0.47 8.64 -7.18
N GLY A 61 -1.07 8.24 -8.30
CA GLY A 61 -0.44 7.47 -9.38
C GLY A 61 -0.14 6.01 -9.05
N ARG A 62 -0.32 5.60 -7.79
CA ARG A 62 0.04 4.24 -7.38
C ARG A 62 -1.05 3.22 -7.69
N ALA A 63 -0.62 2.13 -8.31
CA ALA A 63 -1.42 0.94 -8.51
C ALA A 63 -0.68 -0.29 -7.94
N SER A 64 -1.42 -1.31 -7.59
CA SER A 64 -0.88 -2.57 -7.04
C SER A 64 -1.20 -3.72 -7.96
N ALA A 65 -0.18 -4.53 -8.28
CA ALA A 65 -0.35 -5.85 -8.86
C ALA A 65 -0.62 -6.84 -7.72
N ILE A 66 -1.89 -7.16 -7.51
CA ILE A 66 -2.34 -8.05 -6.43
C ILE A 66 -2.32 -9.47 -6.96
N ALA A 67 -1.41 -10.30 -6.46
CA ALA A 67 -1.26 -11.69 -6.88
C ALA A 67 -2.54 -12.52 -6.61
N ALA A 68 -2.78 -13.57 -7.39
CA ALA A 68 -4.00 -14.40 -7.29
C ALA A 68 -4.28 -14.88 -5.87
N ALA A 69 -3.27 -15.34 -5.12
CA ALA A 69 -3.45 -15.78 -3.73
C ALA A 69 -3.87 -14.62 -2.80
N SER A 70 -3.29 -13.43 -2.98
CA SER A 70 -3.65 -12.22 -2.25
C SER A 70 -5.06 -11.75 -2.59
N TRP A 71 -5.44 -11.83 -3.89
CA TRP A 71 -6.78 -11.48 -4.34
C TRP A 71 -7.84 -12.40 -3.75
N ARG A 72 -7.60 -13.72 -3.74
CA ARG A 72 -8.49 -14.69 -3.08
C ARG A 72 -8.67 -14.42 -1.58
N MET A 73 -7.61 -13.96 -0.89
CA MET A 73 -7.72 -13.53 0.49
C MET A 73 -8.64 -12.30 0.62
N LEU A 74 -8.45 -11.27 -0.22
CA LEU A 74 -9.31 -10.08 -0.22
C LEU A 74 -10.77 -10.44 -0.57
N ASP A 75 -10.99 -11.41 -1.43
CA ASP A 75 -12.33 -11.92 -1.77
C ASP A 75 -13.02 -12.57 -0.56
N ARG A 76 -12.31 -13.46 0.14
CA ARG A 76 -12.81 -14.08 1.37
C ARG A 76 -13.10 -13.09 2.49
N LEU A 77 -12.39 -11.97 2.51
CA LEU A 77 -12.65 -10.85 3.43
C LEU A 77 -13.77 -9.91 2.93
N GLY A 78 -14.45 -10.22 1.83
CA GLY A 78 -15.51 -9.40 1.25
C GLY A 78 -15.03 -8.07 0.68
N ILE A 79 -13.73 -7.89 0.48
CA ILE A 79 -13.13 -6.66 -0.03
C ILE A 79 -13.14 -6.65 -1.56
N ALA A 80 -12.74 -7.77 -2.22
CA ALA A 80 -12.54 -7.83 -3.66
C ALA A 80 -13.80 -7.44 -4.46
N GLY A 81 -14.96 -7.92 -4.05
CA GLY A 81 -16.25 -7.59 -4.68
C GLY A 81 -16.68 -6.11 -4.57
N ARG A 82 -15.96 -5.32 -3.77
CA ARG A 82 -16.19 -3.86 -3.58
C ARG A 82 -15.16 -3.00 -4.29
N VAL A 83 -14.13 -3.63 -4.84
CA VAL A 83 -13.07 -2.92 -5.59
C VAL A 83 -13.58 -2.62 -6.98
N GLU A 84 -13.58 -1.37 -7.33
CA GLU A 84 -13.93 -0.88 -8.66
C GLU A 84 -12.68 -0.89 -9.56
N ASP A 85 -12.88 -0.89 -10.88
CA ASP A 85 -11.83 -0.69 -11.89
C ASP A 85 -10.67 -1.69 -11.79
N VAL A 86 -11.00 -2.98 -11.84
CA VAL A 86 -10.06 -4.09 -11.73
C VAL A 86 -9.66 -4.59 -13.11
N GLN A 87 -8.34 -4.69 -13.37
CA GLN A 87 -7.79 -5.24 -14.61
C GLN A 87 -7.08 -6.57 -14.35
N PRO A 88 -7.51 -7.69 -14.93
CA PRO A 88 -6.81 -8.96 -14.83
C PRO A 88 -5.41 -8.91 -15.46
N ILE A 89 -4.44 -9.56 -14.80
CA ILE A 89 -3.12 -9.86 -15.34
C ILE A 89 -3.15 -11.31 -15.83
N ASN A 90 -3.26 -11.48 -17.14
CA ASN A 90 -3.35 -12.81 -17.76
C ASN A 90 -1.97 -13.38 -18.08
N GLU A 91 -1.04 -12.51 -18.46
CA GLU A 91 0.33 -12.89 -18.81
C GLU A 91 1.32 -11.92 -18.15
N ILE A 92 2.52 -12.44 -17.87
CA ILE A 92 3.67 -11.63 -17.45
C ILE A 92 4.82 -11.95 -18.39
N ARG A 93 5.41 -10.92 -18.98
CA ARG A 93 6.58 -11.01 -19.84
C ARG A 93 7.75 -10.27 -19.23
N VAL A 94 8.86 -10.99 -19.03
CA VAL A 94 10.08 -10.43 -18.44
C VAL A 94 11.19 -10.48 -19.47
N SER A 95 11.79 -9.34 -19.81
CA SER A 95 12.85 -9.24 -20.81
C SER A 95 14.07 -8.48 -20.27
N ASP A 96 15.23 -8.79 -20.84
CA ASP A 96 16.48 -8.07 -20.58
C ASP A 96 16.72 -7.09 -21.75
N GLY A 97 16.47 -5.81 -21.49
CA GLY A 97 16.58 -4.75 -22.48
C GLY A 97 15.77 -5.03 -23.76
N ASP A 98 16.44 -4.96 -24.89
CA ASP A 98 15.89 -5.22 -26.22
C ASP A 98 16.13 -6.66 -26.70
N ALA A 99 16.47 -7.58 -25.78
CA ALA A 99 16.67 -9.00 -26.12
C ALA A 99 15.38 -9.57 -26.75
N PRO A 100 15.51 -10.35 -27.84
CA PRO A 100 14.34 -10.95 -28.50
C PRO A 100 13.72 -12.09 -27.69
N LEU A 101 14.45 -12.59 -26.69
CA LEU A 101 13.98 -13.64 -25.78
C LEU A 101 13.44 -13.02 -24.50
N PHE A 102 12.36 -13.56 -23.98
CA PHE A 102 11.75 -13.14 -22.72
C PHE A 102 11.21 -14.36 -21.96
N LEU A 103 11.18 -14.25 -20.64
CA LEU A 103 10.45 -15.21 -19.82
C LEU A 103 8.95 -14.90 -19.95
N HIS A 104 8.16 -15.94 -20.13
CA HIS A 104 6.72 -15.84 -20.32
C HIS A 104 6.00 -16.67 -19.27
N TYR A 105 5.10 -16.03 -18.55
CA TYR A 105 4.18 -16.68 -17.62
C TYR A 105 2.77 -16.45 -18.12
N ASP A 106 2.06 -17.52 -18.43
CA ASP A 106 0.66 -17.50 -18.86
C ASP A 106 -0.21 -18.10 -17.76
N HIS A 107 -1.31 -17.44 -17.41
CA HIS A 107 -2.21 -17.97 -16.38
C HIS A 107 -2.71 -19.38 -16.71
N ARG A 108 -2.90 -19.69 -18.01
CA ARG A 108 -3.38 -21.01 -18.50
C ARG A 108 -2.43 -22.17 -18.19
N ASP A 109 -1.16 -21.87 -17.93
CA ASP A 109 -0.16 -22.88 -17.54
C ASP A 109 -0.34 -23.34 -16.08
N VAL A 110 -1.06 -22.53 -15.25
CA VAL A 110 -1.25 -22.78 -13.83
C VAL A 110 -2.72 -22.89 -13.41
N GLY A 111 -3.67 -22.52 -14.26
CA GLY A 111 -5.11 -22.63 -13.99
C GLY A 111 -5.96 -21.69 -14.82
N ASP A 112 -7.24 -21.59 -14.48
CA ASP A 112 -8.21 -20.75 -15.20
C ASP A 112 -8.24 -19.29 -14.68
N GLU A 113 -7.71 -19.05 -13.49
CA GLU A 113 -7.70 -17.72 -12.87
C GLU A 113 -6.53 -16.87 -13.40
N PRO A 114 -6.70 -15.55 -13.52
CA PRO A 114 -5.59 -14.63 -13.80
C PRO A 114 -4.44 -14.79 -12.80
N LEU A 115 -3.21 -14.49 -13.21
CA LEU A 115 -2.02 -14.47 -12.33
C LEU A 115 -2.16 -13.47 -11.19
N GLY A 116 -2.98 -12.44 -11.39
CA GLY A 116 -3.29 -11.40 -10.41
C GLY A 116 -4.23 -10.36 -10.98
N GLN A 117 -4.42 -9.30 -10.20
CA GLN A 117 -5.27 -8.16 -10.56
C GLN A 117 -4.48 -6.86 -10.41
N MET A 118 -4.55 -5.99 -11.42
CA MET A 118 -4.10 -4.61 -11.30
C MET A 118 -5.22 -3.75 -10.79
N VAL A 119 -4.94 -2.98 -9.74
CA VAL A 119 -5.89 -2.07 -9.12
C VAL A 119 -5.19 -0.78 -8.71
N GLU A 120 -5.76 0.36 -9.04
CA GLU A 120 -5.33 1.64 -8.48
C GLU A 120 -5.59 1.64 -6.97
N ASN A 121 -4.60 2.03 -6.16
CA ASN A 121 -4.66 1.92 -4.70
C ASN A 121 -5.85 2.65 -4.08
N ARG A 122 -6.35 3.71 -4.71
CA ARG A 122 -7.55 4.46 -4.27
C ARG A 122 -8.79 3.57 -4.21
N PHE A 123 -8.99 2.67 -5.18
CA PHE A 123 -10.15 1.78 -5.22
C PHE A 123 -10.07 0.69 -4.15
N THR A 124 -8.88 0.10 -3.97
CA THR A 124 -8.66 -0.85 -2.86
C THR A 124 -8.90 -0.16 -1.51
N ARG A 125 -8.41 1.07 -1.34
CA ARG A 125 -8.60 1.85 -0.11
C ARG A 125 -10.06 2.19 0.16
N LEU A 126 -10.80 2.59 -0.88
CA LEU A 126 -12.24 2.85 -0.77
C LEU A 126 -13.02 1.60 -0.37
N ALA A 127 -12.71 0.44 -0.98
CA ALA A 127 -13.32 -0.83 -0.62
C ALA A 127 -13.04 -1.21 0.84
N LEU A 128 -11.80 -1.01 1.31
CA LEU A 128 -11.42 -1.25 2.70
C LEU A 128 -12.17 -0.35 3.68
N PHE A 129 -12.27 0.95 3.41
CA PHE A 129 -13.03 1.88 4.27
C PHE A 129 -14.51 1.50 4.34
N ARG A 130 -15.13 1.14 3.21
CA ARG A 130 -16.53 0.67 3.17
C ARG A 130 -16.71 -0.60 4.00
N THR A 131 -15.77 -1.55 3.91
CA THR A 131 -15.84 -2.80 4.68
C THR A 131 -15.65 -2.55 6.18
N VAL A 132 -14.67 -1.73 6.55
CA VAL A 132 -14.42 -1.36 7.96
C VAL A 132 -15.65 -0.68 8.59
N ALA A 133 -16.32 0.20 7.84
CA ALA A 133 -17.50 0.93 8.34
C ALA A 133 -18.71 0.01 8.69
N GLU A 134 -18.75 -1.20 8.15
CA GLU A 134 -19.80 -2.20 8.43
C GLU A 134 -19.47 -3.15 9.58
N LEU A 135 -18.22 -3.12 10.11
CA LEU A 135 -17.77 -4.01 11.16
C LEU A 135 -17.89 -3.34 12.54
N GLU A 136 -18.87 -3.74 13.33
CA GLU A 136 -19.12 -3.19 14.68
C GLU A 136 -17.92 -3.38 15.62
N SER A 137 -17.10 -4.42 15.40
CA SER A 137 -15.91 -4.71 16.19
C SER A 137 -14.70 -3.85 15.83
N VAL A 138 -14.79 -3.00 14.79
CA VAL A 138 -13.68 -2.16 14.32
C VAL A 138 -14.01 -0.68 14.47
N THR A 139 -13.17 0.05 15.19
CA THR A 139 -13.26 1.52 15.32
C THR A 139 -12.11 2.17 14.57
N LEU A 140 -12.41 3.02 13.59
CA LEU A 140 -11.42 3.84 12.88
C LEU A 140 -11.37 5.25 13.47
N LYS A 141 -10.19 5.63 13.96
CA LYS A 141 -9.86 6.97 14.48
C LYS A 141 -8.91 7.65 13.49
N ALA A 142 -9.47 8.51 12.62
CA ALA A 142 -8.72 9.29 11.63
C ALA A 142 -9.47 10.61 11.32
N PRO A 143 -8.80 11.73 11.13
CA PRO A 143 -7.34 11.93 11.20
C PRO A 143 -6.87 12.10 12.66
N VAL A 144 -6.15 11.13 13.20
CA VAL A 144 -5.67 11.13 14.59
C VAL A 144 -4.29 10.46 14.64
N THR A 145 -3.42 10.91 15.52
CA THR A 145 -2.09 10.32 15.73
C THR A 145 -1.93 9.77 17.14
N VAL A 146 -1.06 8.79 17.31
CA VAL A 146 -0.62 8.34 18.63
C VAL A 146 0.43 9.32 19.15
N GLY A 147 0.10 10.05 20.21
CA GLY A 147 1.01 11.00 20.87
C GLY A 147 2.02 10.29 21.76
N ARG A 148 1.53 9.50 22.73
CA ARG A 148 2.35 8.71 23.66
C ARG A 148 1.79 7.30 23.77
N MET A 149 2.68 6.33 23.78
CA MET A 149 2.32 4.94 24.02
C MET A 149 3.16 4.35 25.15
N LYS A 150 2.49 3.56 26.02
CA LYS A 150 3.13 2.77 27.07
C LYS A 150 2.76 1.31 26.85
N ARG A 151 3.75 0.45 26.77
CA ARG A 151 3.61 -0.99 26.66
C ARG A 151 4.14 -1.65 27.94
N SER A 152 3.43 -2.62 28.47
CA SER A 152 3.79 -3.36 29.67
C SER A 152 3.21 -4.79 29.60
N PRO A 153 3.60 -5.70 30.47
CA PRO A 153 2.98 -7.02 30.54
C PRO A 153 1.45 -6.97 30.69
N ALA A 154 0.90 -5.90 31.28
CA ALA A 154 -0.54 -5.71 31.46
C ALA A 154 -1.27 -5.30 30.17
N GLY A 155 -0.56 -4.83 29.14
CA GLY A 155 -1.13 -4.37 27.88
C GLY A 155 -0.50 -3.10 27.34
N VAL A 156 -1.26 -2.44 26.48
CA VAL A 156 -0.90 -1.20 25.76
C VAL A 156 -1.84 -0.09 26.19
N GLU A 157 -1.29 1.08 26.49
CA GLU A 157 -2.02 2.33 26.71
C GLU A 157 -1.49 3.38 25.73
N ALA A 158 -2.36 3.89 24.87
CA ALA A 158 -2.02 4.91 23.89
C ALA A 158 -2.88 6.16 24.09
N VAL A 159 -2.22 7.32 24.26
CA VAL A 159 -2.88 8.62 24.29
C VAL A 159 -2.85 9.20 22.90
N LEU A 160 -4.02 9.49 22.35
CA LEU A 160 -4.21 10.01 21.00
C LEU A 160 -4.14 11.54 20.96
N SER A 161 -3.92 12.11 19.77
CA SER A 161 -3.81 13.56 19.59
C SER A 161 -5.13 14.33 19.84
N ASP A 162 -6.27 13.65 19.77
CA ASP A 162 -7.59 14.21 20.10
C ASP A 162 -7.91 14.15 21.60
N GLY A 163 -7.02 13.55 22.40
CA GLY A 163 -7.14 13.39 23.83
C GLY A 163 -7.71 12.06 24.29
N ASP A 164 -8.22 11.23 23.38
CA ASP A 164 -8.72 9.91 23.72
C ASP A 164 -7.60 8.96 24.15
N ILE A 165 -7.93 7.99 24.98
CA ILE A 165 -7.03 6.95 25.45
C ILE A 165 -7.50 5.62 24.90
N VAL A 166 -6.60 4.88 24.24
CA VAL A 166 -6.86 3.50 23.80
C VAL A 166 -6.09 2.53 24.68
N ARG A 167 -6.82 1.56 25.25
CA ARG A 167 -6.26 0.43 26.00
C ARG A 167 -6.43 -0.84 25.19
N ALA A 168 -5.32 -1.54 24.94
CA ALA A 168 -5.34 -2.76 24.15
C ALA A 168 -4.44 -3.85 24.73
N GLU A 169 -4.66 -5.10 24.32
CA GLU A 169 -3.79 -6.22 24.69
C GLU A 169 -2.52 -6.25 23.84
N LEU A 170 -2.65 -5.84 22.57
CA LEU A 170 -1.58 -5.82 21.58
C LEU A 170 -1.64 -4.54 20.74
N CYS A 171 -0.47 -3.99 20.41
CA CYS A 171 -0.31 -2.98 19.37
C CYS A 171 0.23 -3.62 18.10
N VAL A 172 -0.29 -3.22 16.94
CA VAL A 172 0.26 -3.59 15.62
C VAL A 172 0.74 -2.33 14.90
N GLY A 173 2.02 -2.30 14.57
CA GLY A 173 2.63 -1.25 13.76
C GLY A 173 2.42 -1.54 12.28
N ALA A 174 1.56 -0.76 11.63
CA ALA A 174 1.33 -0.70 10.19
C ALA A 174 1.62 0.71 9.64
N ASP A 175 2.49 1.45 10.35
CA ASP A 175 2.80 2.87 10.19
C ASP A 175 3.86 3.16 9.12
N GLY A 176 4.10 2.17 8.24
CA GLY A 176 4.88 2.31 7.03
C GLY A 176 6.39 2.25 7.23
N ARG A 177 7.10 2.49 6.13
CA ARG A 177 8.57 2.30 6.02
C ARG A 177 9.38 3.03 7.10
N MET A 178 8.95 4.23 7.50
CA MET A 178 9.58 5.03 8.55
C MET A 178 8.97 4.78 9.93
N SER A 179 8.48 3.57 10.19
CA SER A 179 7.77 3.19 11.41
C SER A 179 8.38 3.76 12.69
N ARG A 180 7.60 4.61 13.34
CA ARG A 180 7.94 5.18 14.65
C ARG A 180 7.86 4.11 15.74
N LEU A 181 6.87 3.22 15.65
CA LEU A 181 6.70 2.14 16.64
C LEU A 181 7.86 1.17 16.63
N ARG A 182 8.38 0.83 15.45
CA ARG A 182 9.59 0.02 15.31
C ARG A 182 10.79 0.68 15.99
N GLN A 183 11.00 1.99 15.75
CA GLN A 183 12.10 2.75 16.34
C GLN A 183 11.97 2.85 17.87
N GLU A 184 10.78 3.19 18.38
CA GLU A 184 10.50 3.28 19.83
C GLU A 184 10.62 1.94 20.55
N ALA A 185 10.44 0.83 19.82
CA ALA A 185 10.66 -0.52 20.33
C ALA A 185 12.14 -0.94 20.34
N GLY A 186 13.04 -0.11 19.83
CA GLY A 186 14.46 -0.45 19.70
C GLY A 186 14.74 -1.57 18.70
N ILE A 187 13.81 -1.84 17.77
CA ILE A 187 14.01 -2.86 16.74
C ILE A 187 14.91 -2.30 15.66
N GLU A 188 16.10 -2.86 15.55
CA GLU A 188 17.08 -2.53 14.53
C GLU A 188 16.60 -2.94 13.13
N THR A 189 17.18 -2.30 12.11
CA THR A 189 16.87 -2.56 10.71
C THR A 189 18.12 -2.76 9.88
N LEU A 190 18.07 -3.72 8.97
CA LEU A 190 18.91 -3.73 7.79
C LEU A 190 18.30 -2.77 6.78
N GLN A 191 19.03 -1.73 6.42
CA GLN A 191 18.53 -0.76 5.45
C GLN A 191 19.65 -0.21 4.55
N TRP A 192 19.29 0.03 3.31
CA TRP A 192 20.12 0.82 2.39
C TRP A 192 19.25 1.52 1.36
N ARG A 193 19.77 2.60 0.80
CA ARG A 193 19.19 3.30 -0.32
C ARG A 193 19.82 2.80 -1.61
N TYR A 194 19.01 2.45 -2.57
CA TYR A 194 19.48 2.21 -3.93
C TYR A 194 19.86 3.54 -4.59
N PRO A 195 20.86 3.59 -5.47
CA PRO A 195 21.16 4.79 -6.26
C PRO A 195 20.14 4.96 -7.41
N GLN A 196 18.88 4.72 -7.12
CA GLN A 196 17.75 4.65 -8.05
C GLN A 196 16.52 5.29 -7.44
N ASP A 197 15.74 5.94 -8.30
CA ASP A 197 14.40 6.44 -7.99
C ASP A 197 13.39 5.75 -8.92
N GLY A 198 12.19 5.50 -8.43
CA GLY A 198 11.06 5.05 -9.24
C GLY A 198 10.26 6.26 -9.72
N ILE A 199 10.12 6.41 -11.04
CA ILE A 199 9.22 7.36 -11.67
C ILE A 199 7.93 6.60 -11.98
N VAL A 200 6.80 7.08 -11.47
CA VAL A 200 5.49 6.45 -11.64
C VAL A 200 4.56 7.42 -12.35
N CYS A 201 3.90 6.93 -13.39
CA CYS A 201 2.85 7.66 -14.09
C CYS A 201 1.87 6.69 -14.74
N THR A 202 0.72 7.19 -15.14
CA THR A 202 -0.25 6.45 -15.96
C THR A 202 -0.13 6.94 -17.41
N ILE A 203 -0.20 6.00 -18.34
CA ILE A 203 -0.35 6.29 -19.76
C ILE A 203 -1.67 5.75 -20.30
N ALA A 204 -2.23 6.42 -21.29
CA ALA A 204 -3.21 5.86 -22.18
C ALA A 204 -2.52 5.49 -23.52
N HIS A 205 -3.05 4.49 -24.21
CA HIS A 205 -2.44 3.94 -25.41
C HIS A 205 -3.51 3.49 -26.42
N ALA A 206 -3.12 3.36 -27.70
CA ALA A 206 -4.07 3.11 -28.78
C ALA A 206 -4.45 1.62 -28.89
N GLU A 207 -3.45 0.73 -28.81
CA GLU A 207 -3.64 -0.71 -29.02
C GLU A 207 -3.90 -1.43 -27.70
N SER A 208 -4.60 -2.55 -27.74
CA SER A 208 -4.91 -3.33 -26.53
C SER A 208 -3.65 -3.94 -25.90
N HIS A 209 -3.52 -3.83 -24.58
CA HIS A 209 -2.49 -4.53 -23.80
C HIS A 209 -2.81 -6.02 -23.55
N HIS A 210 -4.01 -6.50 -23.87
CA HIS A 210 -4.48 -7.88 -23.69
C HIS A 210 -4.33 -8.46 -22.27
N GLY A 211 -4.24 -7.61 -21.24
CA GLY A 211 -3.99 -8.03 -19.86
C GLY A 211 -2.56 -8.53 -19.62
N ILE A 212 -1.61 -8.12 -20.45
CA ILE A 212 -0.21 -8.52 -20.36
C ILE A 212 0.56 -7.48 -19.53
N ALA A 213 1.21 -7.91 -18.46
CA ALA A 213 2.18 -7.11 -17.71
C ALA A 213 3.59 -7.33 -18.28
N HIS A 214 4.31 -6.25 -18.50
CA HIS A 214 5.70 -6.31 -18.97
C HIS A 214 6.64 -5.80 -17.89
N GLU A 215 7.74 -6.54 -17.65
CA GLU A 215 8.87 -6.14 -16.82
C GLU A 215 10.12 -6.16 -17.68
N ARG A 216 10.66 -5.00 -18.02
CA ARG A 216 11.86 -4.88 -18.85
C ARG A 216 13.03 -4.43 -17.99
N PHE A 217 14.10 -5.19 -17.94
CA PHE A 217 15.32 -4.82 -17.24
C PHE A 217 16.19 -3.93 -18.13
N LEU A 218 16.10 -2.62 -17.94
CA LEU A 218 16.90 -1.62 -18.62
C LEU A 218 18.20 -1.36 -17.84
N PRO A 219 19.22 -0.70 -18.42
CA PRO A 219 20.50 -0.45 -17.74
C PRO A 219 20.39 0.30 -16.41
N ALA A 220 19.38 1.19 -16.27
CA ALA A 220 19.13 1.93 -15.02
C ALA A 220 18.35 1.11 -14.00
N GLY A 221 17.66 0.06 -14.42
CA GLY A 221 16.82 -0.80 -13.59
C GLY A 221 15.53 -1.23 -14.29
N PRO A 222 14.62 -1.90 -13.58
CA PRO A 222 13.37 -2.38 -14.14
C PRO A 222 12.45 -1.25 -14.62
N PHE A 223 11.79 -1.51 -15.76
CA PHE A 223 10.75 -0.69 -16.36
C PHE A 223 9.50 -1.55 -16.52
N ALA A 224 8.53 -1.36 -15.64
CA ALA A 224 7.28 -2.10 -15.65
C ALA A 224 6.20 -1.35 -16.44
N ILE A 225 5.45 -2.09 -17.28
CA ILE A 225 4.25 -1.63 -17.98
C ILE A 225 3.12 -2.53 -17.50
N LEU A 226 2.27 -2.00 -16.61
CA LEU A 226 1.27 -2.77 -15.91
C LEU A 226 -0.13 -2.40 -16.42
N PRO A 227 -0.92 -3.37 -16.95
CA PRO A 227 -2.18 -3.09 -17.59
C PRO A 227 -3.20 -2.49 -16.61
N LEU A 228 -3.91 -1.45 -17.03
CA LEU A 228 -5.07 -0.88 -16.35
C LEU A 228 -6.27 -0.92 -17.30
N THR A 229 -7.46 -0.73 -16.78
CA THR A 229 -8.68 -0.67 -17.59
C THR A 229 -8.65 0.45 -18.62
N ALA A 230 -9.51 0.36 -19.65
CA ALA A 230 -9.72 1.38 -20.68
C ALA A 230 -8.44 1.75 -21.48
N ASN A 231 -7.66 0.77 -21.90
CA ASN A 231 -6.41 0.97 -22.63
C ASN A 231 -5.46 1.95 -21.93
N ARG A 232 -5.33 1.80 -20.61
CA ARG A 232 -4.35 2.51 -19.80
C ARG A 232 -3.31 1.52 -19.26
N ALA A 233 -2.15 2.02 -18.91
CA ALA A 233 -1.14 1.27 -18.17
C ALA A 233 -0.50 2.14 -17.10
N SER A 234 -0.22 1.54 -15.94
CA SER A 234 0.64 2.14 -14.93
C SER A 234 2.09 1.81 -15.25
N LEU A 235 2.92 2.83 -15.31
CA LEU A 235 4.36 2.68 -15.51
C LEU A 235 5.09 2.80 -14.17
N VAL A 236 6.03 1.90 -13.93
CA VAL A 236 7.01 2.02 -12.87
C VAL A 236 8.38 2.00 -13.53
N TRP A 237 8.94 3.18 -13.73
CA TRP A 237 10.21 3.38 -14.40
C TRP A 237 11.31 3.61 -13.34
N THR A 238 12.19 2.64 -13.18
CA THR A 238 13.38 2.79 -12.35
C THR A 238 14.45 3.54 -13.12
N GLU A 239 14.93 4.64 -12.54
CA GLU A 239 15.99 5.46 -13.11
C GLU A 239 17.06 5.78 -12.05
N ARG A 240 18.27 6.11 -12.48
CA ARG A 240 19.35 6.59 -11.61
C ARG A 240 18.91 7.84 -10.86
N SER A 241 19.20 7.92 -9.56
CA SER A 241 18.79 9.04 -8.72
C SER A 241 19.37 10.39 -9.16
N ASP A 242 20.51 10.40 -9.86
CA ASP A 242 21.12 11.62 -10.41
C ASP A 242 20.44 12.10 -11.73
N LEU A 243 19.77 11.21 -12.45
CA LEU A 243 19.07 11.52 -13.70
C LEU A 243 17.55 11.69 -13.54
N ALA A 244 16.93 10.99 -12.58
CA ALA A 244 15.50 11.01 -12.39
C ALA A 244 14.90 12.43 -12.23
N PRO A 245 15.53 13.39 -11.53
CA PRO A 245 15.04 14.77 -11.47
C PRO A 245 14.90 15.42 -12.85
N ALA A 246 15.89 15.23 -13.74
CA ALA A 246 15.87 15.82 -15.08
C ALA A 246 14.69 15.28 -15.91
N PHE A 247 14.38 13.98 -15.81
CA PHE A 247 13.20 13.43 -16.47
C PHE A 247 11.88 14.00 -15.92
N MET A 248 11.81 14.26 -14.62
CA MET A 248 10.62 14.87 -14.00
C MET A 248 10.38 16.31 -14.47
N GLU A 249 11.43 17.04 -14.84
CA GLU A 249 11.37 18.42 -15.29
C GLU A 249 11.11 18.55 -16.80
N LEU A 250 11.16 17.46 -17.57
CA LEU A 250 10.90 17.49 -19.01
C LEU A 250 9.50 18.04 -19.32
N PRO A 251 9.35 18.86 -20.35
CA PRO A 251 8.03 19.17 -20.92
C PRO A 251 7.25 17.90 -21.26
N GLU A 252 5.93 17.95 -21.19
CA GLU A 252 5.07 16.77 -21.37
C GLU A 252 5.35 16.02 -22.68
N ALA A 253 5.54 16.74 -23.79
CA ALA A 253 5.81 16.14 -25.09
C ALA A 253 7.15 15.37 -25.10
N GLU A 254 8.20 15.92 -24.47
CA GLU A 254 9.51 15.28 -24.39
C GLU A 254 9.49 14.08 -23.44
N PHE A 255 8.80 14.20 -22.30
CA PHE A 255 8.61 13.08 -21.38
C PHE A 255 7.82 11.94 -22.03
N THR A 256 6.76 12.27 -22.78
CA THR A 256 5.98 11.27 -23.53
C THR A 256 6.84 10.58 -24.59
N ALA A 257 7.70 11.31 -25.30
CA ALA A 257 8.64 10.71 -26.25
C ALA A 257 9.64 9.74 -25.57
N GLU A 258 10.12 10.09 -24.37
CA GLU A 258 10.97 9.21 -23.57
C GLU A 258 10.25 7.92 -23.15
N ILE A 259 8.95 8.02 -22.79
CA ILE A 259 8.12 6.85 -22.50
C ILE A 259 7.91 6.03 -23.76
N GLN A 260 7.50 6.64 -24.89
CA GLN A 260 7.26 5.92 -26.15
C GLN A 260 8.49 5.12 -26.57
N ARG A 261 9.69 5.71 -26.45
CA ARG A 261 10.94 5.02 -26.78
C ARG A 261 11.19 3.79 -25.91
N ARG A 262 10.81 3.84 -24.63
CA ARG A 262 10.96 2.70 -23.69
C ARG A 262 9.86 1.66 -23.84
N VAL A 263 8.64 2.08 -24.08
CA VAL A 263 7.50 1.20 -24.33
C VAL A 263 7.68 0.47 -25.66
N GLY A 264 8.13 1.18 -26.71
CA GLY A 264 8.16 0.65 -28.07
C GLY A 264 6.81 0.84 -28.76
N ASP A 265 6.55 0.09 -29.84
CA ASP A 265 5.42 0.30 -30.73
C ASP A 265 4.22 -0.60 -30.46
N PHE A 266 4.35 -1.59 -29.57
CA PHE A 266 3.32 -2.65 -29.40
C PHE A 266 2.00 -2.15 -28.78
N LEU A 267 2.01 -1.02 -28.08
CA LEU A 267 0.82 -0.34 -27.58
C LEU A 267 0.33 0.79 -28.49
N GLY A 268 0.98 0.99 -29.66
CA GLY A 268 0.75 2.13 -30.51
C GLY A 268 1.18 3.45 -29.86
N PRO A 269 0.68 4.61 -30.32
CA PRO A 269 0.94 5.88 -29.70
C PRO A 269 0.50 5.93 -28.24
N VAL A 270 1.37 6.45 -27.36
CA VAL A 270 1.09 6.63 -25.94
C VAL A 270 1.03 8.11 -25.56
N HIS A 271 0.29 8.43 -24.51
CA HIS A 271 0.30 9.75 -23.88
C HIS A 271 0.13 9.64 -22.37
N VAL A 272 0.72 10.57 -21.63
CA VAL A 272 0.65 10.59 -20.16
C VAL A 272 -0.74 11.05 -19.71
N VAL A 273 -1.27 10.42 -18.68
CA VAL A 273 -2.56 10.75 -18.07
C VAL A 273 -2.33 11.09 -16.59
N GLY A 274 -2.67 12.31 -16.19
CA GLY A 274 -2.49 12.81 -14.84
C GLY A 274 -1.04 13.17 -14.51
N ASP A 275 -0.70 13.13 -13.23
CA ASP A 275 0.58 13.59 -12.71
C ASP A 275 1.67 12.52 -12.80
N ARG A 276 2.93 12.98 -12.70
CA ARG A 276 4.12 12.16 -12.58
C ARG A 276 4.60 12.19 -11.13
N PHE A 277 5.00 11.04 -10.61
CA PHE A 277 5.48 10.90 -9.24
C PHE A 277 6.89 10.31 -9.22
N ARG A 278 7.70 10.72 -8.25
CA ARG A 278 9.06 10.21 -8.06
C ARG A 278 9.27 9.78 -6.62
N TYR A 279 9.76 8.57 -6.43
CA TYR A 279 10.01 7.99 -5.11
C TYR A 279 11.43 7.43 -5.03
N PRO A 280 12.23 7.79 -4.01
CA PRO A 280 13.53 7.16 -3.79
C PRO A 280 13.35 5.69 -3.41
N LEU A 281 14.14 4.81 -4.03
CA LEU A 281 14.07 3.39 -3.77
C LEU A 281 15.00 3.00 -2.62
N SER A 282 14.51 2.17 -1.72
CA SER A 282 15.25 1.71 -0.54
C SER A 282 14.75 0.34 -0.09
N LEU A 283 15.62 -0.37 0.61
CA LEU A 283 15.26 -1.53 1.42
C LEU A 283 15.24 -1.12 2.89
N VAL A 284 14.24 -1.58 3.61
CA VAL A 284 14.18 -1.54 5.08
C VAL A 284 13.66 -2.89 5.54
N LEU A 285 14.46 -3.65 6.26
CA LEU A 285 14.06 -4.93 6.83
C LEU A 285 14.31 -4.91 8.34
N ALA A 286 13.26 -5.06 9.12
CA ALA A 286 13.37 -5.14 10.57
C ALA A 286 14.04 -6.46 10.99
N HIS A 287 14.96 -6.42 11.97
CA HIS A 287 15.59 -7.62 12.51
C HIS A 287 14.63 -8.50 13.33
N ALA A 288 13.54 -7.89 13.81
CA ALA A 288 12.45 -8.62 14.47
C ALA A 288 11.11 -8.00 14.08
N PHE A 289 10.10 -8.83 13.84
CA PHE A 289 8.74 -8.39 13.51
C PHE A 289 7.85 -8.30 14.75
N ARG A 290 8.41 -8.50 15.94
CA ARG A 290 7.70 -8.43 17.21
C ARG A 290 8.60 -7.92 18.32
N SER A 291 7.97 -7.34 19.33
CA SER A 291 8.54 -6.98 20.63
C SER A 291 7.43 -7.14 21.69
N ASP A 292 7.70 -6.79 22.93
CA ASP A 292 6.68 -6.85 23.99
C ASP A 292 5.44 -6.03 23.61
N ARG A 293 4.29 -6.74 23.50
CA ARG A 293 2.99 -6.15 23.12
C ARG A 293 3.01 -5.38 21.79
N LEU A 294 3.89 -5.74 20.88
CA LEU A 294 4.02 -5.13 19.54
C LEU A 294 4.27 -6.20 18.47
N ALA A 295 3.51 -6.14 17.40
CA ALA A 295 3.81 -6.80 16.12
C ALA A 295 3.97 -5.74 15.01
N LEU A 296 4.79 -6.01 14.01
CA LEU A 296 4.98 -5.15 12.82
C LEU A 296 4.46 -5.89 11.59
N VAL A 297 3.78 -5.16 10.70
CA VAL A 297 3.25 -5.68 9.44
C VAL A 297 3.54 -4.72 8.27
N GLY A 298 3.64 -5.26 7.07
CA GLY A 298 3.88 -4.48 5.85
C GLY A 298 5.19 -3.71 5.88
N ASP A 299 5.21 -2.50 5.33
CA ASP A 299 6.42 -1.68 5.22
C ASP A 299 7.05 -1.31 6.59
N ALA A 300 6.30 -1.41 7.69
CA ALA A 300 6.86 -1.25 9.03
C ALA A 300 7.82 -2.40 9.39
N ALA A 301 7.57 -3.59 8.88
CA ALA A 301 8.43 -4.77 9.02
C ALA A 301 9.45 -4.91 7.89
N HIS A 302 9.00 -4.72 6.62
CA HIS A 302 9.80 -5.01 5.42
C HIS A 302 9.40 -4.09 4.24
N GLY A 303 9.96 -2.91 4.18
CA GLY A 303 9.85 -2.03 3.02
C GLY A 303 10.84 -2.43 1.94
N ILE A 304 10.37 -3.06 0.85
CA ILE A 304 11.21 -3.59 -0.22
C ILE A 304 11.22 -2.68 -1.47
N HIS A 305 12.11 -3.00 -2.41
CA HIS A 305 12.09 -2.44 -3.76
C HIS A 305 10.76 -2.81 -4.46
N PRO A 306 10.14 -1.91 -5.24
CA PRO A 306 8.84 -2.15 -5.88
C PRO A 306 8.85 -3.18 -7.02
N ILE A 307 9.97 -3.85 -7.26
CA ILE A 307 10.11 -4.88 -8.30
C ILE A 307 8.98 -5.93 -8.18
N ALA A 308 8.39 -6.25 -9.31
CA ALA A 308 7.28 -7.20 -9.40
C ALA A 308 6.05 -6.88 -8.49
N GLY A 309 5.90 -5.63 -8.00
CA GLY A 309 4.74 -5.20 -7.21
C GLY A 309 4.53 -5.93 -5.89
N GLN A 310 5.59 -6.48 -5.26
CA GLN A 310 5.44 -7.39 -4.12
C GLN A 310 5.14 -6.74 -2.77
N GLY A 311 5.27 -5.42 -2.62
CA GLY A 311 5.12 -4.75 -1.32
C GLY A 311 3.78 -5.04 -0.64
N PHE A 312 2.68 -4.81 -1.32
CA PHE A 312 1.34 -5.07 -0.78
C PHE A 312 1.07 -6.57 -0.59
N ASN A 313 1.51 -7.42 -1.52
CA ASN A 313 1.35 -8.87 -1.42
C ASN A 313 2.05 -9.46 -0.19
N LEU A 314 3.25 -8.99 0.14
CA LEU A 314 3.95 -9.38 1.38
C LEU A 314 3.19 -8.91 2.61
N GLY A 315 2.70 -7.67 2.61
CA GLY A 315 1.88 -7.15 3.70
C GLY A 315 0.59 -7.95 3.92
N LEU A 316 -0.05 -8.45 2.86
CA LEU A 316 -1.22 -9.33 2.99
C LEU A 316 -0.86 -10.71 3.56
N ARG A 317 0.35 -11.22 3.29
CA ARG A 317 0.84 -12.45 3.96
C ARG A 317 1.05 -12.23 5.45
N ASP A 318 1.58 -11.07 5.86
CA ASP A 318 1.67 -10.72 7.28
C ASP A 318 0.28 -10.65 7.92
N VAL A 319 -0.69 -10.04 7.22
CA VAL A 319 -2.08 -9.97 7.68
C VAL A 319 -2.66 -11.36 7.90
N ALA A 320 -2.49 -12.27 6.94
CA ALA A 320 -2.99 -13.65 7.03
C ALA A 320 -2.37 -14.35 8.25
N ALA A 321 -1.04 -14.34 8.38
CA ALA A 321 -0.33 -15.01 9.46
C ALA A 321 -0.68 -14.42 10.84
N LEU A 322 -0.72 -13.10 10.96
CA LEU A 322 -1.04 -12.46 12.24
C LEU A 322 -2.50 -12.65 12.64
N ALA A 323 -3.44 -12.54 11.68
CA ALA A 323 -4.86 -12.77 11.93
C ALA A 323 -5.12 -14.22 12.38
N GLU A 324 -4.49 -15.22 11.73
CA GLU A 324 -4.55 -16.62 12.16
C GLU A 324 -4.06 -16.79 13.59
N CYS A 325 -2.85 -16.31 13.91
CA CYS A 325 -2.30 -16.40 15.26
C CYS A 325 -3.19 -15.75 16.33
N LEU A 326 -3.80 -14.59 16.03
CA LEU A 326 -4.64 -13.87 16.98
C LEU A 326 -6.03 -14.51 17.12
N THR A 327 -6.55 -15.12 16.08
CA THR A 327 -7.83 -15.84 16.10
C THR A 327 -7.69 -17.15 16.90
N ASP A 328 -6.60 -17.89 16.70
CA ASP A 328 -6.34 -19.14 17.43
C ASP A 328 -6.08 -18.92 18.93
N ALA A 329 -5.62 -17.72 19.29
CA ALA A 329 -5.37 -17.32 20.68
C ALA A 329 -6.58 -16.68 21.38
N ALA A 330 -7.69 -16.47 20.66
CA ALA A 330 -8.89 -15.78 21.13
C ALA A 330 -9.85 -16.71 21.86
#